data_5d54d7067c780cb25c1eced51f5ff40b
#
_entry.id   5d54d7067c780cb25c1eced51f5ff40b
#
_cell.length_a   1.000
_cell.length_b   1.000
_cell.length_c   1.000
_cell.angle_alpha   90.00
_cell.angle_beta   90.00
_cell.angle_gamma   90.00
#
_symmetry.space_group_name_H-M   'P 1'
#
loop_
_entity.id
_entity.type
_entity.pdbx_description
1 polymer ?
#
loop_
_entity_poly.entity_id
_entity_poly.type
_entity_poly.pdbx_seq_one_letter_code
_entity_poly.pdbx_strand_id
1 'polypeptide(L)'
;DPLNIRGEFMALVKAMASNHETVVQAQSRLWQEMMGLWETTARRLLGGEAPDVIAPAPGDRRFRDKDWRENEVFAFIKQSYLLTARAVQGMVAEIDGLDPAERRRVDFYTRQFADAFAPTNFILTNPEVMRATLQSNGENLVKGLDNLLADIARGDGQLSIRQSADGFVLGENIATAPGKVVFRNELLELLQYEPTTEQVYERPLLIFPPWINK
;
A
#
# COMPACT_ATOMS: atom_id res chain seq x y z
N ASP A 1 -12.93 18.61 -4.02
CA ASP A 1 -12.00 17.94 -3.09
C ASP A 1 -12.61 16.61 -2.62
N PRO A 2 -12.48 15.56 -3.42
CA PRO A 2 -13.11 14.24 -3.14
C PRO A 2 -12.58 13.59 -1.85
N LEU A 3 -11.37 13.94 -1.41
CA LEU A 3 -10.75 13.38 -0.21
C LEU A 3 -10.90 14.31 1.01
N ASN A 4 -11.47 15.51 0.80
CA ASN A 4 -11.64 16.54 1.82
C ASN A 4 -10.33 16.86 2.61
N ILE A 5 -9.20 16.95 1.88
CA ILE A 5 -7.85 17.13 2.45
C ILE A 5 -7.26 18.53 2.20
N ARG A 6 -7.98 19.37 1.45
CA ARG A 6 -7.50 20.71 1.11
C ARG A 6 -7.23 21.56 2.35
N GLY A 7 -8.09 21.46 3.37
CA GLY A 7 -7.94 22.19 4.63
C GLY A 7 -6.64 21.83 5.34
N GLU A 8 -6.35 20.55 5.46
CA GLU A 8 -5.15 20.02 6.12
C GLU A 8 -3.86 20.43 5.41
N PHE A 9 -3.86 20.36 4.07
CA PHE A 9 -2.69 20.79 3.31
C PHE A 9 -2.48 22.31 3.38
N MET A 10 -3.54 23.12 3.43
CA MET A 10 -3.42 24.55 3.64
C MET A 10 -2.91 24.88 5.05
N ALA A 11 -3.36 24.15 6.08
CA ALA A 11 -2.84 24.29 7.44
C ALA A 11 -1.36 23.93 7.50
N LEU A 12 -0.93 22.82 6.84
CA LEU A 12 0.46 22.45 6.72
C LEU A 12 1.30 23.55 6.03
N VAL A 13 0.85 24.07 4.90
CA VAL A 13 1.55 25.14 4.17
C VAL A 13 1.72 26.38 5.05
N LYS A 14 0.68 26.78 5.78
CA LYS A 14 0.74 27.87 6.73
C LYS A 14 1.73 27.59 7.87
N ALA A 15 1.70 26.40 8.43
CA ALA A 15 2.62 25.98 9.47
C ALA A 15 4.08 25.97 8.97
N MET A 16 4.34 25.46 7.75
CA MET A 16 5.66 25.50 7.12
C MET A 16 6.17 26.93 6.95
N ALA A 17 5.32 27.85 6.52
CA ALA A 17 5.68 29.26 6.36
C ALA A 17 6.05 29.91 7.70
N SER A 18 5.43 29.48 8.80
CA SER A 18 5.73 29.99 10.15
C SER A 18 6.94 29.28 10.79
N ASN A 19 7.33 28.10 10.29
CA ASN A 19 8.44 27.29 10.80
C ASN A 19 9.54 27.13 9.73
N HIS A 20 9.87 28.22 9.04
CA HIS A 20 10.81 28.17 7.91
C HIS A 20 12.20 27.61 8.30
N GLU A 21 12.65 27.82 9.53
CA GLU A 21 13.92 27.28 10.02
C GLU A 21 13.90 25.75 10.07
N THR A 22 12.83 25.15 10.62
CA THR A 22 12.62 23.68 10.63
C THR A 22 12.61 23.13 9.21
N VAL A 23 11.94 23.80 8.28
CA VAL A 23 11.89 23.39 6.86
C VAL A 23 13.28 23.43 6.23
N VAL A 24 14.05 24.52 6.43
CA VAL A 24 15.40 24.66 5.90
C VAL A 24 16.35 23.61 6.51
N GLN A 25 16.23 23.33 7.80
CA GLN A 25 17.03 22.30 8.46
C GLN A 25 16.71 20.91 7.92
N ALA A 26 15.42 20.58 7.76
CA ALA A 26 14.99 19.30 7.17
C ALA A 26 15.52 19.13 5.72
N GLN A 27 15.43 20.19 4.92
CA GLN A 27 15.96 20.19 3.56
C GLN A 27 17.49 20.05 3.53
N SER A 28 18.19 20.73 4.42
CA SER A 28 19.65 20.64 4.51
C SER A 28 20.10 19.23 4.93
N ARG A 29 19.42 18.61 5.90
CA ARG A 29 19.67 17.23 6.29
C ARG A 29 19.47 16.27 5.12
N LEU A 30 18.33 16.39 4.41
CA LEU A 30 18.06 15.54 3.24
C LEU A 30 19.15 15.72 2.17
N TRP A 31 19.58 16.94 1.92
CA TRP A 31 20.63 17.22 0.95
C TRP A 31 21.96 16.56 1.31
N GLN A 32 22.37 16.64 2.57
CA GLN A 32 23.58 15.97 3.06
C GLN A 32 23.50 14.46 2.93
N GLU A 33 22.36 13.87 3.27
CA GLU A 33 22.11 12.43 3.14
C GLU A 33 22.12 11.98 1.67
N MET A 34 21.53 12.77 0.77
CA MET A 34 21.55 12.50 -0.66
C MET A 34 22.97 12.59 -1.23
N MET A 35 23.78 13.55 -0.79
CA MET A 35 25.19 13.63 -1.18
C MET A 35 25.98 12.39 -0.70
N GLY A 36 25.73 11.93 0.53
CA GLY A 36 26.32 10.69 1.04
C GLY A 36 25.88 9.46 0.22
N LEU A 37 24.64 9.43 -0.22
CA LEU A 37 24.13 8.38 -1.10
C LEU A 37 24.82 8.40 -2.48
N TRP A 38 25.01 9.58 -3.07
CA TRP A 38 25.74 9.74 -4.32
C TRP A 38 27.19 9.25 -4.18
N GLU A 39 27.90 9.65 -3.14
CA GLU A 39 29.28 9.21 -2.87
C GLU A 39 29.36 7.69 -2.70
N THR A 40 28.45 7.12 -1.91
CA THR A 40 28.38 5.67 -1.67
C THR A 40 28.12 4.91 -2.97
N THR A 41 27.17 5.38 -3.78
CA THR A 41 26.84 4.76 -5.07
C THR A 41 28.00 4.85 -6.06
N ALA A 42 28.64 6.02 -6.15
CA ALA A 42 29.81 6.20 -7.01
C ALA A 42 30.97 5.26 -6.63
N ARG A 43 31.22 5.10 -5.30
CA ARG A 43 32.24 4.17 -4.80
C ARG A 43 31.94 2.73 -5.20
N ARG A 44 30.68 2.29 -5.06
CA ARG A 44 30.27 0.93 -5.46
C ARG A 44 30.39 0.70 -6.96
N LEU A 45 29.98 1.67 -7.78
CA LEU A 45 30.12 1.60 -9.25
C LEU A 45 31.59 1.50 -9.70
N LEU A 46 32.52 2.02 -8.90
CA LEU A 46 33.97 1.89 -9.15
C LEU A 46 34.57 0.61 -8.55
N GLY A 47 33.75 -0.32 -8.08
CA GLY A 47 34.17 -1.61 -7.54
C GLY A 47 34.58 -1.58 -6.05
N GLY A 48 34.33 -0.48 -5.34
CA GLY A 48 34.55 -0.38 -3.91
C GLY A 48 33.36 -0.88 -3.09
N GLU A 49 33.59 -1.28 -1.86
CA GLU A 49 32.54 -1.61 -0.90
C GLU A 49 32.09 -0.37 -0.11
N ALA A 50 30.79 -0.25 0.09
CA ALA A 50 30.20 0.76 0.97
C ALA A 50 28.85 0.28 1.51
N PRO A 51 28.50 0.57 2.78
CA PRO A 51 27.21 0.20 3.35
C PRO A 51 26.07 1.01 2.76
N ASP A 52 24.82 0.51 2.89
CA ASP A 52 23.62 1.31 2.59
C ASP A 52 23.54 2.51 3.54
N VAL A 53 23.18 3.68 3.00
CA VAL A 53 22.95 4.92 3.78
C VAL A 53 21.65 4.80 4.57
N ILE A 54 20.66 4.11 4.00
CA ILE A 54 19.39 3.83 4.66
C ILE A 54 18.87 2.44 4.24
N ALA A 55 18.31 1.72 5.18
CA ALA A 55 17.63 0.45 4.95
C ALA A 55 16.11 0.60 5.11
N PRO A 56 15.30 -0.23 4.41
CA PRO A 56 13.88 -0.32 4.67
C PRO A 56 13.57 -0.68 6.13
N ALA A 57 12.43 -0.21 6.64
CA ALA A 57 11.98 -0.57 7.98
C ALA A 57 11.80 -2.10 8.13
N PRO A 58 12.01 -2.67 9.32
CA PRO A 58 11.73 -4.08 9.58
C PRO A 58 10.29 -4.43 9.18
N GLY A 59 10.13 -5.44 8.32
CA GLY A 59 8.82 -5.87 7.83
C GLY A 59 8.34 -5.17 6.55
N ASP A 60 9.05 -4.18 6.03
CA ASP A 60 8.74 -3.59 4.72
C ASP A 60 9.02 -4.61 3.60
N ARG A 61 7.93 -5.11 3.02
CA ARG A 61 7.98 -6.16 2.00
C ARG A 61 8.17 -5.64 0.58
N ARG A 62 8.10 -4.34 0.38
CA ARG A 62 8.18 -3.73 -0.96
C ARG A 62 9.52 -3.97 -1.64
N PHE A 63 10.60 -4.05 -0.88
CA PHE A 63 11.98 -4.14 -1.36
C PHE A 63 12.61 -5.53 -1.18
N ARG A 64 11.80 -6.60 -1.34
CA ARG A 64 12.27 -8.00 -1.17
C ARG A 64 13.06 -8.53 -2.33
N ASP A 65 12.76 -8.07 -3.54
CA ASP A 65 13.49 -8.51 -4.73
C ASP A 65 14.99 -8.25 -4.56
N LYS A 66 15.78 -9.20 -5.04
CA LYS A 66 17.25 -9.15 -4.89
C LYS A 66 17.86 -7.94 -5.57
N ASP A 67 17.30 -7.50 -6.70
CA ASP A 67 17.84 -6.39 -7.49
C ASP A 67 17.79 -5.05 -6.73
N TRP A 68 16.95 -4.92 -5.68
CA TRP A 68 17.01 -3.78 -4.77
C TRP A 68 18.30 -3.69 -3.94
N ARG A 69 19.15 -4.73 -3.96
CA ARG A 69 20.42 -4.82 -3.23
C ARG A 69 21.60 -5.07 -4.16
N GLU A 70 21.40 -5.89 -5.21
CA GLU A 70 22.46 -6.37 -6.07
C GLU A 70 22.69 -5.46 -7.30
N ASN A 71 21.70 -4.61 -7.66
CA ASN A 71 21.79 -3.66 -8.73
C ASN A 71 21.89 -2.23 -8.20
N GLU A 72 22.99 -1.54 -8.47
CA GLU A 72 23.29 -0.22 -7.91
C GLU A 72 22.26 0.85 -8.31
N VAL A 73 21.66 0.75 -9.50
CA VAL A 73 20.63 1.69 -9.95
C VAL A 73 19.37 1.55 -9.09
N PHE A 74 18.91 0.31 -8.87
CA PHE A 74 17.73 0.07 -8.02
C PHE A 74 18.04 0.31 -6.55
N ALA A 75 19.25 0.00 -6.08
CA ALA A 75 19.70 0.32 -4.73
C ALA A 75 19.68 1.84 -4.49
N PHE A 76 20.14 2.64 -5.45
CA PHE A 76 20.08 4.11 -5.42
C PHE A 76 18.63 4.61 -5.40
N ILE A 77 17.76 4.12 -6.30
CA ILE A 77 16.35 4.50 -6.36
C ILE A 77 15.64 4.20 -5.04
N LYS A 78 15.83 2.99 -4.49
CA LYS A 78 15.29 2.59 -3.19
C LYS A 78 15.71 3.56 -2.09
N GLN A 79 17.01 3.81 -1.96
CA GLN A 79 17.55 4.63 -0.88
C GLN A 79 17.14 6.09 -1.04
N SER A 80 17.13 6.64 -2.26
CA SER A 80 16.65 8.00 -2.54
C SER A 80 15.18 8.17 -2.09
N TYR A 81 14.33 7.21 -2.41
CA TYR A 81 12.95 7.19 -1.97
C TYR A 81 12.83 7.15 -0.43
N LEU A 82 13.55 6.25 0.22
CA LEU A 82 13.51 6.09 1.68
C LEU A 82 14.00 7.34 2.41
N LEU A 83 15.06 7.98 1.93
CA LEU A 83 15.57 9.25 2.46
C LEU A 83 14.54 10.36 2.32
N THR A 84 13.95 10.50 1.14
CA THR A 84 12.95 11.54 0.87
C THR A 84 11.68 11.31 1.71
N ALA A 85 11.16 10.09 1.77
CA ALA A 85 9.98 9.75 2.57
C ALA A 85 10.21 10.02 4.06
N ARG A 86 11.38 9.64 4.59
CA ARG A 86 11.78 9.92 5.98
C ARG A 86 11.90 11.43 6.25
N ALA A 87 12.51 12.18 5.34
CA ALA A 87 12.69 13.62 5.51
C ALA A 87 11.35 14.36 5.53
N VAL A 88 10.42 14.02 4.62
CA VAL A 88 9.09 14.64 4.56
C VAL A 88 8.27 14.29 5.81
N GLN A 89 8.26 13.02 6.23
CA GLN A 89 7.54 12.59 7.43
C GLN A 89 8.15 13.22 8.70
N GLY A 90 9.48 13.28 8.79
CA GLY A 90 10.19 13.91 9.89
C GLY A 90 9.89 15.42 9.98
N MET A 91 9.89 16.12 8.85
CA MET A 91 9.54 17.53 8.79
C MET A 91 8.11 17.77 9.29
N VAL A 92 7.14 16.98 8.86
CA VAL A 92 5.75 17.08 9.33
C VAL A 92 5.64 16.83 10.84
N ALA A 93 6.42 15.90 11.37
CA ALA A 93 6.44 15.61 12.81
C ALA A 93 7.06 16.76 13.65
N GLU A 94 8.06 17.46 13.10
CA GLU A 94 8.79 18.54 13.78
C GLU A 94 8.11 19.90 13.67
N ILE A 95 7.19 20.11 12.69
CA ILE A 95 6.51 21.40 12.49
C ILE A 95 5.54 21.71 13.64
N ASP A 96 5.64 22.91 14.20
CA ASP A 96 4.71 23.45 15.19
C ASP A 96 3.53 24.20 14.55
N GLY A 97 2.45 24.43 15.34
CA GLY A 97 1.29 25.22 14.93
C GLY A 97 0.14 24.44 14.26
N LEU A 98 0.23 23.12 14.19
CA LEU A 98 -0.88 22.25 13.85
C LEU A 98 -1.59 21.78 15.13
N ASP A 99 -2.92 21.82 15.14
CA ASP A 99 -3.63 21.17 16.23
C ASP A 99 -3.48 19.64 16.19
N PRO A 100 -3.76 18.92 17.29
CA PRO A 100 -3.54 17.47 17.33
C PRO A 100 -4.36 16.66 16.32
N ALA A 101 -5.54 17.14 15.90
CA ALA A 101 -6.38 16.48 14.90
C ALA A 101 -5.87 16.75 13.48
N GLU A 102 -5.49 18.00 13.18
CA GLU A 102 -4.84 18.38 11.92
C GLU A 102 -3.54 17.61 11.72
N ARG A 103 -2.69 17.58 12.76
CA ARG A 103 -1.42 16.82 12.72
C ARG A 103 -1.62 15.35 12.36
N ARG A 104 -2.58 14.66 12.99
CA ARG A 104 -2.87 13.25 12.67
C ARG A 104 -3.31 13.06 11.22
N ARG A 105 -4.17 13.97 10.70
CA ARG A 105 -4.62 13.91 9.31
C ARG A 105 -3.50 14.20 8.32
N VAL A 106 -2.71 15.25 8.58
CA VAL A 106 -1.55 15.59 7.75
C VAL A 106 -0.53 14.45 7.73
N ASP A 107 -0.18 13.88 8.89
CA ASP A 107 0.74 12.74 9.00
C ASP A 107 0.20 11.52 8.22
N PHE A 108 -1.08 11.20 8.39
CA PHE A 108 -1.72 10.12 7.65
C PHE A 108 -1.62 10.32 6.12
N TYR A 109 -2.05 11.46 5.61
CA TYR A 109 -2.02 11.70 4.17
C TYR A 109 -0.59 11.83 3.63
N THR A 110 0.33 12.40 4.38
CA THR A 110 1.75 12.45 4.02
C THR A 110 2.32 11.05 3.82
N ARG A 111 2.00 10.10 4.71
CA ARG A 111 2.37 8.68 4.54
C ARG A 111 1.71 8.06 3.33
N GLN A 112 0.41 8.29 3.11
CA GLN A 112 -0.28 7.77 1.93
C GLN A 112 0.35 8.27 0.63
N PHE A 113 0.70 9.57 0.55
CA PHE A 113 1.39 10.11 -0.61
C PHE A 113 2.80 9.52 -0.77
N ALA A 114 3.58 9.45 0.32
CA ALA A 114 4.89 8.81 0.26
C ALA A 114 4.78 7.38 -0.27
N ASP A 115 3.84 6.58 0.25
CA ASP A 115 3.62 5.21 -0.20
C ASP A 115 3.14 5.12 -1.66
N ALA A 116 2.30 6.05 -2.11
CA ALA A 116 1.86 6.12 -3.50
C ALA A 116 3.03 6.39 -4.47
N PHE A 117 4.02 7.17 -4.05
CA PHE A 117 5.24 7.46 -4.83
C PHE A 117 6.36 6.44 -4.62
N ALA A 118 6.11 5.32 -3.93
CA ALA A 118 7.10 4.27 -3.79
C ALA A 118 7.53 3.74 -5.17
N PRO A 119 8.84 3.56 -5.41
CA PRO A 119 9.35 3.12 -6.72
C PRO A 119 8.85 1.73 -7.12
N THR A 120 8.38 0.94 -6.17
CA THR A 120 7.74 -0.35 -6.43
C THR A 120 6.40 -0.25 -7.15
N ASN A 121 5.78 0.94 -7.19
CA ASN A 121 4.47 1.16 -7.84
C ASN A 121 4.60 1.52 -9.34
N PHE A 122 5.82 1.71 -9.84
CA PHE A 122 6.01 2.18 -11.21
C PHE A 122 6.80 1.16 -12.02
N ILE A 123 6.35 0.94 -13.26
CA ILE A 123 6.92 -0.07 -14.18
C ILE A 123 8.43 0.11 -14.37
N LEU A 124 8.87 1.37 -14.58
CA LEU A 124 10.27 1.68 -14.91
C LEU A 124 11.22 1.66 -13.70
N THR A 125 10.70 1.67 -12.49
CA THR A 125 11.51 1.70 -11.28
C THR A 125 11.37 0.44 -10.41
N ASN A 126 10.46 -0.48 -10.78
CA ASN A 126 10.32 -1.76 -10.10
C ASN A 126 11.09 -2.86 -10.84
N PRO A 127 12.20 -3.40 -10.29
CA PRO A 127 13.02 -4.40 -10.96
C PRO A 127 12.28 -5.70 -11.28
N GLU A 128 11.37 -6.13 -10.42
CA GLU A 128 10.56 -7.34 -10.64
C GLU A 128 9.64 -7.16 -11.84
N VAL A 129 8.95 -6.01 -11.94
CA VAL A 129 8.07 -5.69 -13.07
C VAL A 129 8.88 -5.53 -14.36
N MET A 130 10.02 -4.83 -14.32
CA MET A 130 10.89 -4.68 -15.49
C MET A 130 11.36 -6.04 -16.01
N ARG A 131 11.81 -6.91 -15.14
CA ARG A 131 12.23 -8.27 -15.50
C ARG A 131 11.08 -9.08 -16.11
N ALA A 132 9.90 -9.06 -15.49
CA ALA A 132 8.72 -9.73 -16.02
C ALA A 132 8.30 -9.17 -17.39
N THR A 133 8.41 -7.86 -17.58
CA THR A 133 8.11 -7.21 -18.87
C THR A 133 9.09 -7.62 -19.96
N LEU A 134 10.36 -7.68 -19.66
CA LEU A 134 11.36 -8.16 -20.62
C LEU A 134 11.18 -9.64 -20.96
N GLN A 135 10.90 -10.49 -19.96
CA GLN A 135 10.68 -11.92 -20.15
C GLN A 135 9.41 -12.24 -20.94
N SER A 136 8.36 -11.44 -20.80
CA SER A 136 7.09 -11.60 -21.51
C SER A 136 7.01 -10.79 -22.82
N ASN A 137 8.09 -10.12 -23.23
CA ASN A 137 8.08 -9.19 -24.38
C ASN A 137 6.95 -8.14 -24.29
N GLY A 138 6.60 -7.71 -23.06
CA GLY A 138 5.58 -6.71 -22.81
C GLY A 138 4.14 -7.26 -22.66
N GLU A 139 3.91 -8.56 -22.83
CA GLU A 139 2.56 -9.15 -22.72
C GLU A 139 1.90 -8.90 -21.35
N ASN A 140 2.67 -8.87 -20.27
CA ASN A 140 2.17 -8.56 -18.93
C ASN A 140 1.55 -7.15 -18.86
N LEU A 141 2.08 -6.17 -19.58
CA LEU A 141 1.56 -4.79 -19.61
C LEU A 141 0.26 -4.72 -20.42
N VAL A 142 0.21 -5.41 -21.57
CA VAL A 142 -1.01 -5.49 -22.39
C VAL A 142 -2.13 -6.14 -21.57
N LYS A 143 -1.85 -7.28 -20.95
CA LYS A 143 -2.81 -7.99 -20.10
C LYS A 143 -3.27 -7.14 -18.89
N GLY A 144 -2.35 -6.37 -18.30
CA GLY A 144 -2.68 -5.43 -17.23
C GLY A 144 -3.62 -4.32 -17.70
N LEU A 145 -3.40 -3.78 -18.90
CA LEU A 145 -4.29 -2.79 -19.53
C LEU A 145 -5.66 -3.38 -19.82
N ASP A 146 -5.72 -4.58 -20.39
CA ASP A 146 -6.98 -5.26 -20.70
C ASP A 146 -7.80 -5.49 -19.41
N ASN A 147 -7.15 -5.91 -18.31
CA ASN A 147 -7.81 -6.06 -17.03
C ASN A 147 -8.36 -4.73 -16.49
N LEU A 148 -7.57 -3.64 -16.60
CA LEU A 148 -8.00 -2.31 -16.18
C LEU A 148 -9.23 -1.83 -16.98
N LEU A 149 -9.20 -2.01 -18.30
CA LEU A 149 -10.33 -1.64 -19.18
C LEU A 149 -11.59 -2.46 -18.86
N ALA A 150 -11.44 -3.75 -18.58
CA ALA A 150 -12.53 -4.61 -18.16
C ALA A 150 -13.12 -4.18 -16.81
N ASP A 151 -12.29 -3.77 -15.85
CA ASP A 151 -12.74 -3.29 -14.55
C ASP A 151 -13.48 -1.94 -14.65
N ILE A 152 -13.03 -1.03 -15.52
CA ILE A 152 -13.70 0.24 -15.82
C ILE A 152 -15.05 -0.01 -16.51
N ALA A 153 -15.07 -0.91 -17.50
CA ALA A 153 -16.31 -1.26 -18.20
C ALA A 153 -17.36 -1.89 -17.27
N ARG A 154 -16.91 -2.75 -16.33
CA ARG A 154 -17.78 -3.35 -15.32
C ARG A 154 -18.32 -2.34 -14.31
N GLY A 155 -17.60 -1.27 -14.05
CA GLY A 155 -17.94 -0.21 -13.10
C GLY A 155 -18.65 1.00 -13.70
N ASP A 156 -19.23 0.90 -14.92
CA ASP A 156 -19.88 2.02 -15.61
C ASP A 156 -19.00 3.29 -15.67
N GLY A 157 -17.72 3.12 -16.00
CA GLY A 157 -16.75 4.20 -16.08
C GLY A 157 -16.02 4.51 -14.76
N GLN A 158 -16.36 3.82 -13.68
CA GLN A 158 -15.60 3.85 -12.42
C GLN A 158 -14.79 2.57 -12.27
N LEU A 159 -13.65 2.65 -11.59
CA LEU A 159 -12.83 1.49 -11.32
C LEU A 159 -13.54 0.52 -10.35
N SER A 160 -13.98 -0.63 -10.85
CA SER A 160 -14.63 -1.69 -10.07
C SER A 160 -13.77 -2.95 -10.07
N ILE A 161 -12.85 -3.04 -9.09
CA ILE A 161 -12.00 -4.21 -8.91
C ILE A 161 -12.81 -5.29 -8.18
N ARG A 162 -13.31 -6.27 -8.93
CA ARG A 162 -13.97 -7.46 -8.39
C ARG A 162 -13.19 -8.69 -8.79
N GLN A 163 -12.84 -9.50 -7.81
CA GLN A 163 -12.31 -10.84 -8.05
C GLN A 163 -13.48 -11.83 -8.16
N SER A 164 -13.56 -12.56 -9.28
CA SER A 164 -14.40 -13.77 -9.47
C SER A 164 -15.91 -13.64 -9.16
N ALA A 165 -16.63 -12.70 -9.80
CA ALA A 165 -18.10 -12.65 -9.66
C ALA A 165 -18.81 -13.74 -10.49
N ASP A 166 -18.24 -14.16 -11.61
CA ASP A 166 -18.96 -14.92 -12.63
C ASP A 166 -18.88 -16.44 -12.48
N GLY A 167 -18.09 -16.93 -11.51
CA GLY A 167 -17.92 -18.37 -11.25
C GLY A 167 -18.84 -18.92 -10.15
N PHE A 168 -19.62 -18.05 -9.47
CA PHE A 168 -20.42 -18.45 -8.32
C PHE A 168 -21.89 -18.17 -8.53
N VAL A 169 -22.70 -19.22 -8.43
CA VAL A 169 -24.17 -19.13 -8.51
C VAL A 169 -24.74 -19.62 -7.19
N LEU A 170 -25.49 -18.73 -6.51
CA LEU A 170 -26.09 -19.00 -5.23
C LEU A 170 -27.08 -20.17 -5.33
N GLY A 171 -26.92 -21.16 -4.49
CA GLY A 171 -27.75 -22.37 -4.46
C GLY A 171 -27.33 -23.46 -5.47
N GLU A 172 -26.35 -23.16 -6.36
CA GLU A 172 -25.83 -24.17 -7.31
C GLU A 172 -24.43 -24.66 -6.92
N ASN A 173 -23.48 -23.72 -6.74
CA ASN A 173 -22.09 -24.05 -6.39
C ASN A 173 -21.55 -23.32 -5.17
N ILE A 174 -22.33 -22.38 -4.61
CA ILE A 174 -22.13 -21.79 -3.29
C ILE A 174 -23.44 -21.81 -2.50
N ALA A 175 -23.35 -21.76 -1.17
CA ALA A 175 -24.48 -21.82 -0.22
C ALA A 175 -25.41 -23.04 -0.46
N THR A 176 -24.80 -24.18 -0.79
CA THR A 176 -25.53 -25.43 -1.10
C THR A 176 -25.79 -26.30 0.11
N ALA A 177 -25.22 -25.97 1.27
CA ALA A 177 -25.42 -26.75 2.48
C ALA A 177 -26.88 -26.64 2.96
N PRO A 178 -27.62 -27.76 3.13
CA PRO A 178 -28.98 -27.71 3.63
C PRO A 178 -29.02 -27.22 5.06
N GLY A 179 -30.07 -26.44 5.39
CA GLY A 179 -30.22 -25.85 6.72
C GLY A 179 -31.55 -25.17 6.90
N LYS A 180 -31.80 -24.71 8.12
CA LYS A 180 -33.04 -24.01 8.50
C LYS A 180 -32.72 -22.77 9.33
N VAL A 181 -33.54 -21.73 9.20
CA VAL A 181 -33.56 -20.60 10.12
C VAL A 181 -34.24 -21.06 11.39
N VAL A 182 -33.48 -21.17 12.48
CA VAL A 182 -34.02 -21.62 13.79
C VAL A 182 -34.32 -20.47 14.73
N PHE A 183 -33.82 -19.28 14.45
CA PHE A 183 -34.13 -18.04 15.16
C PHE A 183 -33.99 -16.85 14.23
N ARG A 184 -34.86 -15.84 14.40
CA ARG A 184 -34.82 -14.57 13.66
C ARG A 184 -35.24 -13.42 14.56
N ASN A 185 -34.53 -12.30 14.43
CA ASN A 185 -34.95 -11.01 14.95
C ASN A 185 -34.67 -9.91 13.94
N GLU A 186 -34.80 -8.64 14.32
CA GLU A 186 -34.58 -7.49 13.42
C GLU A 186 -33.13 -7.36 12.93
N LEU A 187 -32.16 -7.96 13.61
CA LEU A 187 -30.72 -7.79 13.35
C LEU A 187 -30.07 -9.01 12.70
N LEU A 188 -30.55 -10.22 13.02
CA LEU A 188 -29.88 -11.46 12.59
C LEU A 188 -30.86 -12.62 12.39
N GLU A 189 -30.41 -13.58 11.61
CA GLU A 189 -30.98 -14.92 11.50
C GLU A 189 -29.93 -15.94 11.96
N LEU A 190 -30.37 -16.89 12.78
CA LEU A 190 -29.54 -18.04 13.18
C LEU A 190 -29.88 -19.21 12.27
N LEU A 191 -28.86 -19.67 11.53
CA LEU A 191 -28.97 -20.81 10.62
C LEU A 191 -28.43 -22.06 11.30
N GLN A 192 -29.20 -23.12 11.29
CA GLN A 192 -28.74 -24.45 11.68
C GLN A 192 -28.60 -25.30 10.43
N TYR A 193 -27.38 -25.70 10.12
CA TYR A 193 -27.08 -26.59 9.00
C TYR A 193 -27.36 -28.05 9.35
N GLU A 194 -27.82 -28.80 8.39
CA GLU A 194 -28.02 -30.24 8.54
C GLU A 194 -26.66 -30.96 8.49
N PRO A 195 -26.47 -32.01 9.31
CA PRO A 195 -25.23 -32.77 9.30
C PRO A 195 -25.10 -33.56 8.00
N THR A 196 -23.87 -33.68 7.51
CA THR A 196 -23.50 -34.53 6.37
C THR A 196 -22.94 -35.90 6.78
N THR A 197 -22.86 -36.15 8.10
CA THR A 197 -22.35 -37.40 8.71
C THR A 197 -23.42 -38.07 9.54
N GLU A 198 -23.35 -39.39 9.69
CA GLU A 198 -24.29 -40.16 10.51
C GLU A 198 -24.27 -39.79 12.00
N GLN A 199 -23.13 -39.33 12.47
CA GLN A 199 -22.94 -38.89 13.86
C GLN A 199 -22.40 -37.48 13.92
N VAL A 200 -22.85 -36.74 14.91
CA VAL A 200 -22.42 -35.37 15.20
C VAL A 200 -22.01 -35.25 16.66
N TYR A 201 -21.21 -34.25 16.96
CA TYR A 201 -20.88 -33.93 18.34
C TYR A 201 -22.11 -33.38 19.07
N GLU A 202 -22.28 -33.75 20.33
CA GLU A 202 -23.36 -33.27 21.20
C GLU A 202 -23.35 -31.74 21.34
N ARG A 203 -22.17 -31.14 21.36
CA ARG A 203 -22.00 -29.68 21.45
C ARG A 203 -21.89 -29.07 20.06
N PRO A 204 -22.84 -28.22 19.65
CA PRO A 204 -22.77 -27.56 18.35
C PRO A 204 -21.66 -26.50 18.30
N LEU A 205 -21.11 -26.29 17.10
CA LEU A 205 -20.23 -25.17 16.82
C LEU A 205 -21.08 -23.96 16.41
N LEU A 206 -21.01 -22.89 17.19
CA LEU A 206 -21.60 -21.60 16.82
C LEU A 206 -20.55 -20.73 16.13
N ILE A 207 -20.83 -20.31 14.88
CA ILE A 207 -19.98 -19.39 14.11
C ILE A 207 -20.67 -18.02 14.12
N PHE A 208 -19.98 -17.03 14.66
CA PHE A 208 -20.42 -15.64 14.66
C PHE A 208 -19.46 -14.83 13.76
N PRO A 209 -19.78 -14.66 12.46
CA PRO A 209 -18.89 -13.94 11.56
C PRO A 209 -18.84 -12.45 11.93
N PRO A 210 -17.67 -11.80 11.74
CA PRO A 210 -17.61 -10.34 11.86
C PRO A 210 -18.46 -9.69 10.76
N TRP A 211 -19.00 -8.51 11.07
CA TRP A 211 -19.89 -7.78 10.14
C TRP A 211 -19.28 -7.49 8.76
N ILE A 212 -17.94 -7.46 8.67
CA ILE A 212 -17.20 -7.27 7.41
C ILE A 212 -17.34 -8.46 6.44
N ASN A 213 -17.78 -9.63 6.93
CA ASN A 213 -17.93 -10.84 6.12
C ASN A 213 -19.32 -10.95 5.48
N LYS A 214 -20.05 -9.88 5.41
CA LYS A 214 -21.34 -9.83 4.72
C LYS A 214 -21.15 -9.78 3.20
#